data_97b10a0d4d4a94ffdfdc51f4f0052e7a
#
_entry.id   97b10a0d4d4a94ffdfdc51f4f0052e7a
#
_cell.length_a   1.000
_cell.length_b   1.000
_cell.length_c   1.000
_cell.angle_alpha   90.00
_cell.angle_beta   90.00
_cell.angle_gamma   90.00
#
_symmetry.space_group_name_H-M   'P 1'
#
loop_
_entity.id
_entity.type
_entity.pdbx_description
1 polymer ?
#
loop_
_entity_poly.entity_id
_entity_poly.type
_entity_poly.pdbx_seq_one_letter_code
_entity_poly.pdbx_strand_id
1 'polypeptide(L)'
;LYEPAVRNYARLSKAGSAFRTQASAMGSLSMGASGIEPPTLKHRVKVPHLRLAGFDFRNVAAVTTGGHDSRIGARLLEYGDVAIDFRRRTFYFLPHDGKTSADVYLADWEVIPTATLDGKIVTGVVWNKKLPIQQGDRIVALNGQRFDTIDLATATTRGLLSLPGNKATVTFVNARTGQEETTTMRRY
;
A
#
# COMPACT_ATOMS: atom_id res chain seq x y z
N LEU A 1 -1.80 -7.77 0.20
CA LEU A 1 -1.93 -9.12 -0.33
C LEU A 1 -1.23 -9.27 -1.70
N TYR A 2 -1.48 -8.38 -2.65
CA TYR A 2 -0.97 -8.47 -4.03
C TYR A 2 -0.42 -7.13 -4.51
N GLU A 3 0.77 -7.17 -5.12
CA GLU A 3 1.44 -6.02 -5.72
C GLU A 3 1.78 -6.34 -7.17
N PRO A 4 0.98 -5.88 -8.14
CA PRO A 4 1.26 -6.11 -9.54
C PRO A 4 2.48 -5.31 -10.01
N ALA A 5 3.36 -5.93 -10.78
CA ALA A 5 4.44 -5.22 -11.46
C ALA A 5 3.86 -4.20 -12.46
N VAL A 6 4.40 -2.98 -12.49
CA VAL A 6 3.90 -1.90 -13.37
C VAL A 6 3.96 -2.28 -14.85
N ARG A 7 4.94 -3.10 -15.26
CA ARG A 7 5.01 -3.63 -16.64
C ARG A 7 3.81 -4.48 -17.03
N ASN A 8 3.20 -5.18 -16.07
CA ASN A 8 2.03 -6.02 -16.29
C ASN A 8 0.73 -5.20 -16.27
N TYR A 9 0.75 -4.05 -15.59
CA TYR A 9 -0.42 -3.17 -15.47
C TYR A 9 -0.97 -2.75 -16.84
N ALA A 10 -0.11 -2.29 -17.74
CA ALA A 10 -0.53 -1.84 -19.07
C ALA A 10 -1.23 -2.95 -19.88
N ARG A 11 -0.80 -4.19 -19.73
CA ARG A 11 -1.43 -5.36 -20.36
C ARG A 11 -2.75 -5.72 -19.72
N LEU A 12 -2.78 -5.78 -18.39
CA LEU A 12 -3.94 -6.23 -17.62
C LEU A 12 -5.06 -5.18 -17.57
N SER A 13 -4.71 -3.88 -17.62
CA SER A 13 -5.69 -2.80 -17.71
C SER A 13 -6.36 -2.72 -19.09
N LYS A 14 -5.65 -3.07 -20.18
CA LYS A 14 -6.22 -3.15 -21.54
C LYS A 14 -7.18 -4.33 -21.72
N ALA A 15 -6.97 -5.41 -21.02
CA ALA A 15 -7.87 -6.57 -21.05
C ALA A 15 -9.23 -6.32 -20.39
N GLY A 16 -9.50 -5.08 -19.94
CA GLY A 16 -10.81 -4.53 -19.55
C GLY A 16 -11.44 -5.10 -18.29
N SER A 17 -11.02 -6.27 -17.84
CA SER A 17 -11.67 -6.97 -16.74
C SER A 17 -10.77 -7.32 -15.56
N ALA A 18 -9.46 -7.42 -15.79
CA ALA A 18 -8.53 -7.89 -14.77
C ALA A 18 -8.22 -6.84 -13.69
N PHE A 19 -8.08 -5.56 -14.08
CA PHE A 19 -7.79 -4.46 -13.16
C PHE A 19 -8.73 -3.29 -13.38
N ARG A 20 -9.25 -2.74 -12.28
CA ARG A 20 -9.99 -1.48 -12.30
C ARG A 20 -9.11 -0.41 -11.63
N THR A 21 -8.59 0.50 -12.42
CA THR A 21 -7.79 1.63 -11.91
C THR A 21 -8.67 2.58 -11.11
N GLN A 22 -8.31 2.83 -9.87
CA GLN A 22 -9.00 3.75 -8.96
C GLN A 22 -8.32 5.11 -8.94
N ALA A 23 -6.98 5.13 -8.93
CA ALA A 23 -6.19 6.35 -8.91
C ALA A 23 -4.80 6.11 -9.52
N SER A 24 -4.14 7.20 -9.93
CA SER A 24 -2.74 7.18 -10.36
C SER A 24 -2.04 8.43 -9.83
N ALA A 25 -0.86 8.23 -9.25
CA ALA A 25 -0.05 9.32 -8.68
C ALA A 25 1.45 8.98 -8.77
N MET A 26 2.29 10.02 -8.81
CA MET A 26 3.71 9.86 -8.55
C MET A 26 3.95 9.62 -7.07
N GLY A 27 4.88 8.74 -6.72
CA GLY A 27 5.23 8.53 -5.33
C GLY A 27 6.17 7.36 -5.07
N SER A 28 6.50 7.21 -3.79
CA SER A 28 7.43 6.24 -3.22
C SER A 28 6.72 5.49 -2.11
N LEU A 29 6.69 4.17 -2.16
CA LEU A 29 5.99 3.32 -1.18
C LEU A 29 6.93 2.49 -0.32
N SER A 30 8.16 2.28 -0.79
CA SER A 30 9.12 1.41 -0.13
C SER A 30 10.35 2.17 0.31
N MET A 31 10.93 1.69 1.41
CA MET A 31 12.23 2.09 1.93
C MET A 31 13.12 0.85 1.95
N GLY A 32 14.33 0.99 1.43
CA GLY A 32 15.39 -0.02 1.48
C GLY A 32 16.60 0.47 2.27
N ALA A 33 17.66 -0.31 2.28
CA ALA A 33 18.92 0.05 2.93
C ALA A 33 19.54 1.37 2.40
N SER A 34 19.20 1.75 1.17
CA SER A 34 19.66 3.01 0.54
C SER A 34 18.69 4.17 0.72
N GLY A 35 17.67 4.04 1.57
CA GLY A 35 16.64 5.05 1.79
C GLY A 35 15.35 4.79 1.02
N ILE A 36 14.56 5.86 0.83
CA ILE A 36 13.28 5.81 0.13
C ILE A 36 13.52 5.59 -1.37
N GLU A 37 12.73 4.70 -2.00
CA GLU A 37 12.77 4.51 -3.45
C GLU A 37 12.53 5.83 -4.19
N PRO A 38 13.15 6.06 -5.37
CA PRO A 38 12.80 7.20 -6.21
C PRO A 38 11.31 7.21 -6.56
N PRO A 39 10.67 8.41 -6.63
CA PRO A 39 9.27 8.50 -7.01
C PRO A 39 9.01 7.91 -8.40
N THR A 40 8.04 7.03 -8.51
CA THR A 40 7.59 6.44 -9.76
C THR A 40 6.08 6.55 -9.91
N LEU A 41 5.57 6.43 -11.13
CA LEU A 41 4.13 6.41 -11.35
C LEU A 41 3.54 5.13 -10.75
N LYS A 42 2.69 5.30 -9.77
CA LYS A 42 1.96 4.23 -9.09
C LYS A 42 0.51 4.24 -9.56
N HIS A 43 -0.07 3.05 -9.68
CA HIS A 43 -1.49 2.87 -9.95
C HIS A 43 -2.12 2.11 -8.80
N ARG A 44 -3.15 2.69 -8.22
CA ARG A 44 -4.04 1.99 -7.29
C ARG A 44 -5.10 1.28 -8.11
N VAL A 45 -5.20 -0.03 -7.93
CA VAL A 45 -6.09 -0.88 -8.72
C VAL A 45 -6.93 -1.75 -7.82
N LYS A 46 -8.14 -2.04 -8.27
CA LYS A 46 -9.00 -3.09 -7.72
C LYS A 46 -8.93 -4.29 -8.66
N VAL A 47 -8.51 -5.43 -8.12
CA VAL A 47 -8.50 -6.71 -8.82
C VAL A 47 -9.76 -7.46 -8.38
N PRO A 48 -10.77 -7.63 -9.26
CA PRO A 48 -12.03 -8.26 -8.89
C PRO A 48 -11.85 -9.69 -8.39
N HIS A 49 -10.99 -10.45 -9.06
CA HIS A 49 -10.68 -11.83 -8.75
C HIS A 49 -9.18 -12.09 -8.86
N LEU A 50 -8.56 -12.55 -7.78
CA LEU A 50 -7.21 -13.08 -7.75
C LEU A 50 -7.28 -14.54 -7.34
N ARG A 51 -7.10 -15.44 -8.31
CA ARG A 51 -7.12 -16.88 -8.05
C ARG A 51 -5.70 -17.40 -7.79
N LEU A 52 -5.53 -18.10 -6.67
CA LEU A 52 -4.26 -18.70 -6.27
C LEU A 52 -4.51 -20.09 -5.69
N ALA A 53 -3.90 -21.12 -6.30
CA ALA A 53 -4.03 -22.53 -5.88
C ALA A 53 -5.50 -22.96 -5.61
N GLY A 54 -6.42 -22.55 -6.46
CA GLY A 54 -7.85 -22.88 -6.35
C GLY A 54 -8.69 -21.98 -5.45
N PHE A 55 -8.07 -21.09 -4.65
CA PHE A 55 -8.77 -20.13 -3.81
C PHE A 55 -9.01 -18.80 -4.55
N ASP A 56 -10.19 -18.20 -4.38
CA ASP A 56 -10.59 -16.94 -5.05
C ASP A 56 -10.62 -15.77 -4.04
N PHE A 57 -9.59 -14.93 -4.09
CA PHE A 57 -9.57 -13.65 -3.37
C PHE A 57 -10.32 -12.61 -4.19
N ARG A 58 -11.41 -12.09 -3.64
CA ARG A 58 -12.27 -11.11 -4.31
C ARG A 58 -12.00 -9.69 -3.84
N ASN A 59 -12.17 -8.74 -4.76
CA ASN A 59 -12.05 -7.30 -4.47
C ASN A 59 -10.68 -6.88 -3.91
N VAL A 60 -9.60 -7.49 -4.39
CA VAL A 60 -8.24 -7.20 -3.89
C VAL A 60 -7.84 -5.77 -4.24
N ALA A 61 -7.63 -4.94 -3.22
CA ALA A 61 -6.97 -3.65 -3.40
C ALA A 61 -5.47 -3.86 -3.55
N ALA A 62 -4.86 -3.23 -4.55
CA ALA A 62 -3.45 -3.38 -4.85
C ALA A 62 -2.85 -2.07 -5.35
N VAL A 63 -1.54 -1.89 -5.14
CA VAL A 63 -0.77 -0.78 -5.72
C VAL A 63 0.35 -1.38 -6.57
N THR A 64 0.59 -0.80 -7.75
CA THR A 64 1.65 -1.28 -8.62
C THR A 64 3.03 -1.04 -8.02
N THR A 65 3.92 -2.01 -8.13
CA THR A 65 5.34 -1.87 -7.78
C THR A 65 6.17 -1.56 -9.02
N GLY A 66 7.25 -0.78 -8.86
CA GLY A 66 8.24 -0.52 -9.90
C GLY A 66 9.13 -1.72 -10.22
N GLY A 67 9.05 -2.80 -9.45
CA GLY A 67 9.83 -4.03 -9.65
C GLY A 67 9.46 -4.78 -10.94
N HIS A 68 10.33 -5.70 -11.35
CA HIS A 68 10.10 -6.53 -12.53
C HIS A 68 9.01 -7.58 -12.33
N ASP A 69 8.81 -8.05 -11.09
CA ASP A 69 7.89 -9.14 -10.79
C ASP A 69 6.73 -8.68 -9.89
N SER A 70 5.56 -9.26 -10.14
CA SER A 70 4.43 -9.15 -9.23
C SER A 70 4.71 -9.95 -7.96
N ARG A 71 4.18 -9.48 -6.83
CA ARG A 71 4.44 -10.09 -5.52
C ARG A 71 3.13 -10.45 -4.83
N ILE A 72 3.17 -11.54 -4.07
CA ILE A 72 2.15 -11.91 -3.09
C ILE A 72 2.77 -11.72 -1.71
N GLY A 73 2.17 -10.86 -0.89
CA GLY A 73 2.68 -10.55 0.44
C GLY A 73 2.16 -11.49 1.52
N ALA A 74 2.84 -11.50 2.66
CA ALA A 74 2.56 -12.35 3.83
C ALA A 74 1.11 -12.27 4.35
N ARG A 75 0.36 -11.24 3.98
CA ARG A 75 -1.08 -11.15 4.29
C ARG A 75 -1.91 -12.32 3.74
N LEU A 76 -1.35 -13.11 2.82
CA LEU A 76 -1.94 -14.37 2.39
C LEU A 76 -2.18 -15.32 3.57
N LEU A 77 -1.29 -15.30 4.58
CA LEU A 77 -1.34 -16.16 5.76
C LEU A 77 -2.53 -15.87 6.70
N GLU A 78 -3.23 -14.74 6.54
CA GLU A 78 -4.49 -14.47 7.25
C GLU A 78 -5.64 -15.37 6.77
N TYR A 79 -5.49 -15.99 5.60
CA TYR A 79 -6.55 -16.77 4.93
C TYR A 79 -6.25 -18.26 4.82
N GLY A 80 -5.02 -18.67 5.08
CA GLY A 80 -4.61 -20.07 4.98
C GLY A 80 -3.12 -20.27 5.16
N ASP A 81 -2.72 -21.52 5.22
CA ASP A 81 -1.34 -21.93 5.31
C ASP A 81 -0.70 -22.04 3.93
N VAL A 82 0.58 -21.74 3.85
CA VAL A 82 1.38 -21.83 2.63
C VAL A 82 2.45 -22.89 2.79
N ALA A 83 2.54 -23.81 1.83
CA ALA A 83 3.65 -24.73 1.71
C ALA A 83 4.28 -24.62 0.32
N ILE A 84 5.61 -24.66 0.27
CA ILE A 84 6.39 -24.59 -0.96
C ILE A 84 7.27 -25.84 -1.06
N ASP A 85 6.99 -26.68 -2.05
CA ASP A 85 7.87 -27.80 -2.42
C ASP A 85 8.86 -27.31 -3.48
N PHE A 86 10.04 -26.93 -3.05
CA PHE A 86 11.10 -26.45 -3.97
C PHE A 86 11.59 -27.54 -4.93
N ARG A 87 11.53 -28.81 -4.52
CA ARG A 87 11.97 -29.94 -5.37
C ARG A 87 11.00 -30.15 -6.52
N ARG A 88 9.67 -30.10 -6.24
CA ARG A 88 8.62 -30.23 -7.24
C ARG A 88 8.21 -28.90 -7.87
N ARG A 89 8.77 -27.80 -7.40
CA ARG A 89 8.42 -26.42 -7.80
C ARG A 89 6.92 -26.15 -7.68
N THR A 90 6.32 -26.65 -6.60
CA THR A 90 4.88 -26.57 -6.38
C THR A 90 4.56 -25.69 -5.18
N PHE A 91 3.63 -24.78 -5.37
CA PHE A 91 3.06 -23.94 -4.34
C PHE A 91 1.71 -24.54 -3.91
N TYR A 92 1.52 -24.69 -2.61
CA TYR A 92 0.27 -25.14 -2.01
C TYR A 92 -0.29 -24.02 -1.14
N PHE A 93 -1.61 -23.84 -1.22
CA PHE A 93 -2.34 -22.98 -0.32
C PHE A 93 -3.47 -23.78 0.30
N LEU A 94 -3.48 -23.86 1.62
CA LEU A 94 -4.46 -24.60 2.41
C LEU A 94 -5.36 -23.58 3.15
N PRO A 95 -6.55 -23.28 2.64
CA PRO A 95 -7.44 -22.29 3.24
C PRO A 95 -7.86 -22.69 4.64
N HIS A 96 -7.93 -21.70 5.55
CA HIS A 96 -8.54 -21.91 6.86
C HIS A 96 -10.04 -22.19 6.71
N ASP A 97 -10.60 -23.01 7.58
CA ASP A 97 -12.04 -23.33 7.68
C ASP A 97 -12.66 -23.93 6.41
N GLY A 98 -11.86 -24.55 5.53
CA GLY A 98 -12.34 -25.17 4.29
C GLY A 98 -12.98 -24.21 3.29
N LYS A 99 -12.75 -22.90 3.43
CA LYS A 99 -13.27 -21.89 2.52
C LYS A 99 -12.61 -21.98 1.15
N THR A 100 -13.35 -21.62 0.10
CA THR A 100 -12.85 -21.56 -1.27
C THR A 100 -12.69 -20.14 -1.78
N SER A 101 -13.13 -19.14 -1.01
CA SER A 101 -13.00 -17.72 -1.36
C SER A 101 -13.07 -16.80 -0.15
N ALA A 102 -12.51 -15.59 -0.31
CA ALA A 102 -12.64 -14.49 0.65
C ALA A 102 -12.81 -13.14 -0.07
N ASP A 103 -13.61 -12.26 0.51
CA ASP A 103 -13.61 -10.84 0.12
C ASP A 103 -12.54 -10.12 0.94
N VAL A 104 -11.54 -9.56 0.25
CA VAL A 104 -10.36 -8.98 0.89
C VAL A 104 -10.25 -7.47 0.69
N TYR A 105 -11.39 -6.83 0.35
CA TYR A 105 -11.43 -5.40 0.17
C TYR A 105 -11.00 -4.68 1.45
N LEU A 106 -10.01 -3.82 1.32
CA LEU A 106 -9.61 -2.87 2.35
C LEU A 106 -9.66 -1.47 1.77
N ALA A 107 -10.42 -0.63 2.41
CA ALA A 107 -10.31 0.80 2.21
C ALA A 107 -8.93 1.28 2.64
N ASP A 108 -8.30 2.08 1.82
CA ASP A 108 -6.98 2.65 2.08
C ASP A 108 -7.05 4.17 2.15
N TRP A 109 -6.06 4.81 2.75
CA TRP A 109 -6.03 6.26 2.93
C TRP A 109 -5.69 6.98 1.62
N GLU A 110 -6.22 8.22 1.47
CA GLU A 110 -5.88 9.11 0.36
C GLU A 110 -4.40 9.52 0.35
N VAL A 111 -3.75 9.45 1.51
CA VAL A 111 -2.32 9.72 1.71
C VAL A 111 -1.67 8.47 2.27
N ILE A 112 -0.66 7.96 1.59
CA ILE A 112 0.15 6.84 2.08
C ILE A 112 1.52 7.38 2.51
N PRO A 113 1.90 7.19 3.77
CA PRO A 113 3.21 7.59 4.25
C PRO A 113 4.29 6.59 3.86
N THR A 114 5.53 7.06 3.91
CA THR A 114 6.73 6.24 3.98
C THR A 114 7.65 6.79 5.06
N ALA A 115 8.67 6.04 5.44
CA ALA A 115 9.62 6.48 6.46
C ALA A 115 11.00 6.74 5.86
N THR A 116 11.72 7.69 6.42
CA THR A 116 13.14 7.91 6.15
C THR A 116 14.00 7.03 7.05
N LEU A 117 15.27 6.85 6.73
CA LEU A 117 16.20 6.06 7.55
C LEU A 117 16.39 6.61 8.96
N ASP A 118 16.23 7.92 9.14
CA ASP A 118 16.28 8.58 10.46
C ASP A 118 14.93 8.56 11.20
N GLY A 119 13.97 7.75 10.73
CA GLY A 119 12.69 7.52 11.40
C GLY A 119 11.65 8.63 11.22
N LYS A 120 11.88 9.62 10.36
CA LYS A 120 10.86 10.62 10.04
C LYS A 120 9.80 10.03 9.12
N ILE A 121 8.56 10.41 9.32
CA ILE A 121 7.48 10.04 8.41
C ILE A 121 7.32 11.12 7.36
N VAL A 122 7.32 10.72 6.11
CA VAL A 122 7.07 11.60 4.97
C VAL A 122 5.93 11.04 4.11
N THR A 123 5.29 11.92 3.37
CA THR A 123 4.25 11.54 2.42
C THR A 123 4.87 10.77 1.25
N GLY A 124 4.51 9.51 1.11
CA GLY A 124 4.97 8.64 0.03
C GLY A 124 4.14 8.82 -1.23
N VAL A 125 2.80 8.68 -1.13
CA VAL A 125 1.87 8.84 -2.25
C VAL A 125 0.65 9.64 -1.80
N VAL A 126 0.18 10.55 -2.65
CA VAL A 126 -1.09 11.27 -2.48
C VAL A 126 -2.02 10.89 -3.64
N TRP A 127 -3.07 10.13 -3.34
CA TRP A 127 -4.04 9.69 -4.35
C TRP A 127 -5.03 10.79 -4.72
N ASN A 128 -5.45 11.61 -3.74
CA ASN A 128 -6.36 12.73 -3.95
C ASN A 128 -5.58 14.03 -4.20
N LYS A 129 -5.45 14.40 -5.46
CA LYS A 129 -4.74 15.61 -5.91
C LYS A 129 -5.34 16.94 -5.41
N LYS A 130 -6.53 16.92 -4.77
CA LYS A 130 -7.15 18.12 -4.19
C LYS A 130 -6.65 18.43 -2.79
N LEU A 131 -5.92 17.51 -2.15
CA LEU A 131 -5.31 17.75 -0.85
C LEU A 131 -4.11 18.70 -1.00
N PRO A 132 -3.87 19.60 -0.03
CA PRO A 132 -2.71 20.50 -0.03
C PRO A 132 -1.40 19.77 0.19
N ILE A 133 -1.42 18.63 0.88
CA ILE A 133 -0.26 17.78 1.14
C ILE A 133 0.27 17.16 -0.14
N GLN A 134 1.58 17.12 -0.30
CA GLN A 134 2.26 16.60 -1.48
C GLN A 134 3.26 15.49 -1.11
N GLN A 135 3.67 14.72 -2.10
CA GLN A 135 4.72 13.73 -1.93
C GLN A 135 6.01 14.38 -1.42
N GLY A 136 6.60 13.80 -0.37
CA GLY A 136 7.81 14.30 0.29
C GLY A 136 7.56 15.24 1.47
N ASP A 137 6.33 15.76 1.65
CA ASP A 137 5.99 16.56 2.83
C ASP A 137 6.14 15.72 4.11
N ARG A 138 6.73 16.31 5.15
CA ARG A 138 6.96 15.61 6.42
C ARG A 138 5.69 15.61 7.26
N ILE A 139 5.20 14.44 7.62
CA ILE A 139 4.05 14.29 8.51
C ILE A 139 4.54 14.40 9.97
N VAL A 140 3.95 15.32 10.75
CA VAL A 140 4.36 15.65 12.12
C VAL A 140 3.27 15.41 13.15
N ALA A 141 2.01 15.24 12.73
CA ALA A 141 0.93 14.83 13.62
C ALA A 141 -0.17 14.09 12.88
N LEU A 142 -0.86 13.20 13.59
CA LEU A 142 -2.05 12.47 13.15
C LEU A 142 -3.12 12.59 14.23
N ASN A 143 -4.32 13.05 13.84
CA ASN A 143 -5.44 13.32 14.75
C ASN A 143 -5.01 14.17 15.98
N GLY A 144 -4.15 15.17 15.77
CA GLY A 144 -3.61 16.04 16.80
C GLY A 144 -2.48 15.44 17.64
N GLN A 145 -2.21 14.14 17.53
CA GLN A 145 -1.09 13.52 18.23
C GLN A 145 0.20 13.77 17.44
N ARG A 146 1.10 14.54 18.02
CA ARG A 146 2.42 14.88 17.41
C ARG A 146 3.45 13.79 17.63
N PHE A 147 4.35 13.70 16.67
CA PHE A 147 5.56 12.88 16.75
C PHE A 147 6.67 13.52 15.91
N ASP A 148 7.92 13.27 16.27
CA ASP A 148 9.06 13.73 15.46
C ASP A 148 9.65 12.58 14.64
N THR A 149 9.90 11.46 15.29
CA THR A 149 10.37 10.22 14.68
C THR A 149 9.54 9.05 15.16
N ILE A 150 9.60 7.96 14.43
CA ILE A 150 9.02 6.67 14.82
C ILE A 150 10.11 5.62 14.92
N ASP A 151 9.89 4.65 15.80
CA ASP A 151 10.67 3.43 15.80
C ASP A 151 10.32 2.58 14.57
N LEU A 152 11.29 2.38 13.67
CA LEU A 152 11.10 1.64 12.43
C LEU A 152 10.70 0.17 12.66
N ALA A 153 11.15 -0.45 13.74
CA ALA A 153 10.75 -1.81 14.08
C ALA A 153 9.26 -1.87 14.45
N THR A 154 8.78 -0.91 15.21
CA THR A 154 7.34 -0.76 15.51
C THR A 154 6.54 -0.45 14.25
N ALA A 155 7.04 0.41 13.37
CA ALA A 155 6.37 0.78 12.13
C ALA A 155 6.21 -0.41 11.17
N THR A 156 7.20 -1.30 11.09
CA THR A 156 7.13 -2.50 10.24
C THR A 156 6.12 -3.53 10.75
N THR A 157 5.91 -3.60 12.07
CA THR A 157 4.97 -4.56 12.68
C THR A 157 3.55 -4.05 12.77
N ARG A 158 3.35 -2.75 13.02
CA ARG A 158 2.02 -2.14 13.22
C ARG A 158 1.52 -1.31 12.05
N GLY A 159 2.38 -1.05 11.06
CA GLY A 159 2.11 -0.14 9.96
C GLY A 159 2.25 1.33 10.36
N LEU A 160 2.58 2.17 9.37
CA LEU A 160 2.82 3.62 9.57
C LEU A 160 1.53 4.40 9.88
N LEU A 161 0.38 3.88 9.48
CA LEU A 161 -0.92 4.51 9.69
C LEU A 161 -1.96 3.50 10.18
N SER A 162 -1.88 3.09 11.42
CA SER A 162 -2.98 2.35 12.08
C SER A 162 -3.97 3.33 12.69
N LEU A 163 -4.74 4.02 11.87
CA LEU A 163 -5.73 5.01 12.31
C LEU A 163 -7.13 4.41 12.30
N PRO A 164 -7.93 4.63 13.35
CA PRO A 164 -9.33 4.19 13.39
C PRO A 164 -10.20 5.07 12.46
N GLY A 165 -11.34 4.51 12.05
CA GLY A 165 -12.36 5.24 11.29
C GLY A 165 -12.00 5.51 9.82
N ASN A 166 -12.80 6.36 9.18
CA ASN A 166 -12.72 6.67 7.76
C ASN A 166 -12.24 8.11 7.46
N LYS A 167 -11.94 8.88 8.50
CA LYS A 167 -11.39 10.24 8.41
C LYS A 167 -10.30 10.42 9.44
N ALA A 168 -9.25 11.14 9.08
CA ALA A 168 -8.18 11.53 9.99
C ALA A 168 -7.64 12.91 9.60
N THR A 169 -7.20 13.69 10.59
CA THR A 169 -6.43 14.89 10.34
C THR A 169 -4.95 14.55 10.23
N VAL A 170 -4.28 15.11 9.25
CA VAL A 170 -2.84 15.03 9.08
C VAL A 170 -2.24 16.41 9.12
N THR A 171 -1.28 16.64 10.04
CA THR A 171 -0.48 17.86 10.10
C THR A 171 0.88 17.55 9.51
N PHE A 172 1.32 18.38 8.59
CA PHE A 172 2.55 18.18 7.82
C PHE A 172 3.32 19.49 7.67
N VAL A 173 4.62 19.37 7.49
CA VAL A 173 5.49 20.46 7.09
C VAL A 173 5.67 20.36 5.58
N ASN A 174 5.24 21.38 4.87
CA ASN A 174 5.37 21.49 3.44
C ASN A 174 6.85 21.57 3.07
N ALA A 175 7.34 20.62 2.29
CA ALA A 175 8.77 20.49 1.97
C ALA A 175 9.33 21.70 1.18
N ARG A 176 8.46 22.44 0.47
CA ARG A 176 8.85 23.59 -0.34
C ARG A 176 8.88 24.90 0.46
N THR A 177 7.92 25.09 1.36
CA THR A 177 7.75 26.37 2.09
C THR A 177 8.27 26.33 3.51
N GLY A 178 8.44 25.13 4.09
CA GLY A 178 8.76 24.93 5.49
C GLY A 178 7.60 25.24 6.46
N GLN A 179 6.44 25.61 5.94
CA GLN A 179 5.28 25.93 6.77
C GLN A 179 4.53 24.66 7.22
N GLU A 180 4.01 24.71 8.44
CA GLU A 180 3.14 23.67 8.96
C GLU A 180 1.70 23.93 8.55
N GLU A 181 1.08 22.90 7.97
CA GLU A 181 -0.29 22.92 7.50
C GLU A 181 -1.05 21.68 8.02
N THR A 182 -2.37 21.77 8.08
CA THR A 182 -3.23 20.64 8.48
C THR A 182 -4.33 20.42 7.44
N THR A 183 -4.56 19.16 7.10
CA THR A 183 -5.68 18.78 6.22
C THR A 183 -6.36 17.52 6.72
N THR A 184 -7.53 17.22 6.16
CA THR A 184 -8.28 16.00 6.47
C THR A 184 -8.15 15.04 5.29
N MET A 185 -7.69 13.82 5.57
CA MET A 185 -7.69 12.71 4.61
C MET A 185 -8.80 11.71 4.94
N ARG A 186 -9.20 10.92 3.94
CA ARG A 186 -10.25 9.91 4.05
C ARG A 186 -9.77 8.54 3.58
N ARG A 187 -10.49 7.51 4.00
CA ARG A 187 -10.43 6.17 3.38
C ARG A 187 -11.45 6.05 2.27
N TYR A 188 -11.13 5.31 1.22
CA TYR A 188 -12.03 5.02 0.09
C TYR A 188 -11.68 3.69 -0.58
#